data_e31b10fc5cda763e69d8d15e355d801f
#
_entry.id   e31b10fc5cda763e69d8d15e355d801f
#
_cell.length_a   1.000
_cell.length_b   1.000
_cell.length_c   1.000
_cell.angle_alpha   90.00
_cell.angle_beta   90.00
_cell.angle_gamma   90.00
#
_symmetry.space_group_name_H-M   'P 1'
#
loop_
_entity.id
_entity.type
_entity.pdbx_description
1 polymer ?
#
loop_
_entity_poly.entity_id
_entity_poly.type
_entity_poly.pdbx_seq_one_letter_code
_entity_poly.pdbx_strand_id
1 'polypeptide(L)'
;GGTTPSYGTVKQCRESFDVLLYPIIRPRGGDFLYTEEEFSIMLQDIRLFKELGCDGVVIGMLNRDGRIDYERSARLVAAAYPLGVTFHRAFDRCRNPYEALEQLVEMGCERILTSGQLPIVSEGVELIADLNRKAEDRIIIMPGSGLRKDNIKWLAEKTRCHEFHSSLRGKTNSQ
;
A
#
# COMPACT_ATOMS: atom_id res chain seq x y z
N GLY A 1 -9.86 -7.82 -3.05
CA GLY A 1 -9.09 -6.88 -2.29
C GLY A 1 -9.93 -5.69 -1.84
N GLY A 2 -9.43 -4.87 -0.94
CA GLY A 2 -10.14 -3.68 -0.47
C GLY A 2 -10.30 -2.63 -1.58
N THR A 3 -11.35 -1.83 -1.46
CA THR A 3 -11.63 -0.64 -2.27
C THR A 3 -11.73 0.57 -1.35
N THR A 4 -11.77 1.77 -1.90
CA THR A 4 -11.93 3.01 -1.13
C THR A 4 -13.10 2.87 -0.15
N PRO A 5 -12.90 3.07 1.17
CA PRO A 5 -13.99 3.08 2.13
C PRO A 5 -14.88 4.32 1.93
N SER A 6 -16.15 4.22 2.35
CA SER A 6 -17.04 5.38 2.30
C SER A 6 -16.56 6.53 3.20
N TYR A 7 -16.92 7.75 2.83
CA TYR A 7 -16.68 8.94 3.67
C TYR A 7 -17.10 8.74 5.12
N GLY A 8 -18.33 8.21 5.32
CA GLY A 8 -18.86 7.98 6.67
C GLY A 8 -18.04 6.98 7.47
N THR A 9 -17.51 5.94 6.82
CA THR A 9 -16.63 4.96 7.49
C THR A 9 -15.34 5.63 7.96
N VAL A 10 -14.67 6.40 7.11
CA VAL A 10 -13.40 7.07 7.45
C VAL A 10 -13.61 8.12 8.53
N LYS A 11 -14.68 8.95 8.40
CA LYS A 11 -15.05 9.93 9.39
C LYS A 11 -15.31 9.31 10.77
N GLN A 12 -16.12 8.26 10.82
CA GLN A 12 -16.42 7.54 12.06
C GLN A 12 -15.16 6.94 12.71
N CYS A 13 -14.26 6.37 11.89
CA CYS A 13 -12.98 5.85 12.38
C CYS A 13 -12.12 6.97 12.98
N ARG A 14 -12.03 8.12 12.31
CA ARG A 14 -11.24 9.26 12.80
C ARG A 14 -11.79 9.82 14.12
N GLU A 15 -13.11 9.88 14.26
CA GLU A 15 -13.76 10.36 15.47
C GLU A 15 -13.68 9.38 16.66
N SER A 16 -13.59 8.07 16.36
CA SER A 16 -13.65 7.02 17.38
C SER A 16 -12.29 6.53 17.87
N PHE A 17 -11.22 6.72 17.09
CA PHE A 17 -9.92 6.11 17.38
C PHE A 17 -8.77 7.11 17.20
N ASP A 18 -7.88 7.13 18.19
CA ASP A 18 -6.63 7.88 18.15
C ASP A 18 -5.49 6.97 17.66
N VAL A 19 -5.58 6.57 16.39
CA VAL A 19 -4.58 5.76 15.70
C VAL A 19 -4.26 6.36 14.34
N LEU A 20 -3.10 6.02 13.77
CA LEU A 20 -2.77 6.43 12.41
C LEU A 20 -3.74 5.78 11.41
N LEU A 21 -4.37 6.60 10.58
CA LEU A 21 -5.40 6.18 9.64
C LEU A 21 -4.94 6.38 8.20
N TYR A 22 -4.79 5.26 7.47
CA TYR A 22 -4.33 5.20 6.08
C TYR A 22 -5.39 4.52 5.19
N PRO A 23 -6.44 5.23 4.76
CA PRO A 23 -7.46 4.65 3.87
C PRO A 23 -6.87 4.31 2.50
N ILE A 24 -7.34 3.19 1.95
CA ILE A 24 -6.98 2.80 0.59
C ILE A 24 -7.75 3.63 -0.44
N ILE A 25 -7.05 4.10 -1.45
CA ILE A 25 -7.60 4.82 -2.61
C ILE A 25 -7.63 3.86 -3.79
N ARG A 26 -8.76 3.20 -3.97
CA ARG A 26 -8.95 2.18 -4.99
C ARG A 26 -10.42 2.16 -5.43
N PRO A 27 -10.77 2.79 -6.57
CA PRO A 27 -12.17 3.00 -6.98
C PRO A 27 -12.90 1.69 -7.27
N ARG A 28 -12.21 0.63 -7.65
CA ARG A 28 -12.78 -0.69 -7.95
C ARG A 28 -11.83 -1.83 -7.66
N GLY A 29 -12.36 -3.04 -7.60
CA GLY A 29 -11.62 -4.30 -7.63
C GLY A 29 -11.02 -4.59 -9.02
N GLY A 30 -10.34 -5.73 -9.14
CA GLY A 30 -9.69 -6.17 -10.39
C GLY A 30 -8.24 -5.69 -10.50
N ASP A 31 -7.85 -5.27 -11.70
CA ASP A 31 -6.51 -4.78 -12.02
C ASP A 31 -6.19 -3.40 -11.41
N PHE A 32 -5.06 -2.85 -11.78
CA PHE A 32 -4.57 -1.55 -11.34
C PHE A 32 -4.35 -0.58 -12.51
N LEU A 33 -4.97 -0.85 -13.65
CA LEU A 33 -4.99 0.00 -14.83
C LEU A 33 -6.28 0.82 -14.83
N TYR A 34 -6.21 2.08 -14.47
CA TYR A 34 -7.37 2.95 -14.29
C TYR A 34 -7.61 3.87 -15.49
N THR A 35 -8.90 4.20 -15.74
CA THR A 35 -9.28 5.23 -16.70
C THR A 35 -9.02 6.63 -16.16
N GLU A 36 -9.21 7.66 -16.98
CA GLU A 36 -9.08 9.05 -16.51
C GLU A 36 -10.18 9.44 -15.52
N GLU A 37 -11.38 8.88 -15.67
CA GLU A 37 -12.48 9.07 -14.74
C GLU A 37 -12.17 8.43 -13.37
N GLU A 38 -11.67 7.21 -13.37
CA GLU A 38 -11.24 6.51 -12.15
C GLU A 38 -10.09 7.24 -11.47
N PHE A 39 -9.13 7.74 -12.24
CA PHE A 39 -8.04 8.56 -11.71
C PHE A 39 -8.55 9.88 -11.10
N SER A 40 -9.53 10.53 -11.73
CA SER A 40 -10.17 11.73 -11.19
C SER A 40 -10.87 11.44 -9.85
N ILE A 41 -11.56 10.29 -9.73
CA ILE A 41 -12.17 9.84 -8.47
C ILE A 41 -11.08 9.66 -7.40
N MET A 42 -9.96 9.00 -7.72
CA MET A 42 -8.86 8.81 -6.78
C MET A 42 -8.31 10.13 -6.24
N LEU A 43 -8.15 11.15 -7.09
CA LEU A 43 -7.73 12.49 -6.67
C LEU A 43 -8.74 13.16 -5.72
N GLN A 44 -10.03 12.97 -5.97
CA GLN A 44 -11.09 13.51 -5.11
C GLN A 44 -11.10 12.82 -3.74
N ASP A 45 -11.00 11.49 -3.72
CA ASP A 45 -10.93 10.70 -2.48
C ASP A 45 -9.72 11.11 -1.61
N ILE A 46 -8.55 11.32 -2.21
CA ILE A 46 -7.35 11.80 -1.50
C ILE A 46 -7.61 13.15 -0.83
N ARG A 47 -8.18 14.12 -1.58
CA ARG A 47 -8.49 15.45 -1.02
C ARG A 47 -9.46 15.35 0.15
N LEU A 48 -10.51 14.55 -0.02
CA LEU A 48 -11.53 14.33 0.99
C LEU A 48 -10.94 13.72 2.29
N PHE A 49 -10.08 12.71 2.17
CA PHE A 49 -9.48 12.07 3.34
C PHE A 49 -8.41 12.95 4.01
N LYS A 50 -7.75 13.79 3.24
CA LYS A 50 -6.88 14.83 3.78
C LYS A 50 -7.66 15.84 4.61
N GLU A 51 -8.82 16.31 4.14
CA GLU A 51 -9.72 17.21 4.88
C GLU A 51 -10.29 16.55 6.15
N LEU A 52 -10.49 15.23 6.13
CA LEU A 52 -10.91 14.45 7.32
C LEU A 52 -9.80 14.26 8.37
N GLY A 53 -8.56 14.70 8.08
CA GLY A 53 -7.44 14.56 9.02
C GLY A 53 -6.89 13.13 9.09
N CYS A 54 -6.92 12.40 7.97
CA CYS A 54 -6.17 11.15 7.86
C CYS A 54 -4.66 11.41 7.90
N ASP A 55 -3.90 10.43 8.35
CA ASP A 55 -2.44 10.52 8.49
C ASP A 55 -1.71 10.14 7.21
N GLY A 56 -2.35 9.33 6.37
CA GLY A 56 -1.83 8.91 5.09
C GLY A 56 -2.89 8.33 4.17
N VAL A 57 -2.45 7.87 3.01
CA VAL A 57 -3.29 7.15 2.04
C VAL A 57 -2.52 5.97 1.45
N VAL A 58 -3.26 4.98 0.97
CA VAL A 58 -2.68 3.80 0.32
C VAL A 58 -3.11 3.78 -1.14
N ILE A 59 -2.17 3.88 -2.06
CA ILE A 59 -2.39 3.97 -3.51
C ILE A 59 -1.69 2.83 -4.26
N GLY A 60 -1.98 2.69 -5.55
CA GLY A 60 -1.21 1.80 -6.43
C GLY A 60 -1.83 1.76 -7.82
N MET A 61 -1.01 2.03 -8.82
CA MET A 61 -1.42 2.20 -10.20
C MET A 61 -0.35 1.65 -11.14
N LEU A 62 -0.77 0.90 -12.12
CA LEU A 62 0.11 0.32 -13.14
C LEU A 62 -0.37 0.73 -14.53
N ASN A 63 0.57 0.78 -15.49
CA ASN A 63 0.26 0.90 -16.89
C ASN A 63 0.06 -0.48 -17.56
N ARG A 64 -0.26 -0.50 -18.85
CA ARG A 64 -0.50 -1.73 -19.61
C ARG A 64 0.71 -2.67 -19.70
N ASP A 65 1.92 -2.12 -19.56
CA ASP A 65 3.17 -2.88 -19.65
C ASP A 65 3.56 -3.50 -18.31
N GLY A 66 2.74 -3.32 -17.26
CA GLY A 66 3.02 -3.78 -15.91
C GLY A 66 4.11 -2.97 -15.19
N ARG A 67 4.38 -1.75 -15.62
CA ARG A 67 5.20 -0.79 -14.90
C ARG A 67 4.33 0.11 -14.02
N ILE A 68 4.93 0.77 -13.05
CA ILE A 68 4.23 1.83 -12.32
C ILE A 68 3.82 2.93 -13.32
N ASP A 69 2.58 3.35 -13.25
CA ASP A 69 2.12 4.57 -13.93
C ASP A 69 2.71 5.77 -13.19
N TYR A 70 3.95 6.11 -13.56
CA TYR A 70 4.76 7.09 -12.83
C TYR A 70 4.09 8.45 -12.77
N GLU A 71 3.66 8.99 -13.92
CA GLU A 71 3.10 10.35 -14.00
C GLU A 71 1.83 10.50 -13.16
N ARG A 72 0.89 9.57 -13.29
CA ARG A 72 -0.35 9.62 -12.53
C ARG A 72 -0.12 9.28 -11.05
N SER A 73 0.76 8.34 -10.72
CA SER A 73 1.11 8.04 -9.33
C SER A 73 1.78 9.25 -8.64
N ALA A 74 2.71 9.94 -9.30
CA ALA A 74 3.34 11.14 -8.76
C ALA A 74 2.31 12.27 -8.50
N ARG A 75 1.29 12.40 -9.37
CA ARG A 75 0.18 13.35 -9.13
C ARG A 75 -0.67 12.97 -7.92
N LEU A 76 -0.90 11.67 -7.66
CA LEU A 76 -1.59 11.22 -6.44
C LEU A 76 -0.75 11.51 -5.19
N VAL A 77 0.55 11.26 -5.23
CA VAL A 77 1.48 11.57 -4.12
C VAL A 77 1.49 13.08 -3.85
N ALA A 78 1.60 13.90 -4.88
CA ALA A 78 1.55 15.36 -4.74
C ALA A 78 0.21 15.85 -4.15
N ALA A 79 -0.92 15.27 -4.56
CA ALA A 79 -2.23 15.60 -4.01
C ALA A 79 -2.37 15.20 -2.52
N ALA A 80 -1.72 14.11 -2.13
CA ALA A 80 -1.72 13.64 -0.74
C ALA A 80 -0.87 14.52 0.18
N TYR A 81 0.17 15.17 -0.32
CA TYR A 81 1.09 15.96 0.53
C TYR A 81 0.33 16.91 1.48
N PRO A 82 0.65 16.98 2.80
CA PRO A 82 1.79 16.36 3.50
C PRO A 82 1.51 14.96 4.08
N LEU A 83 0.45 14.28 3.69
CA LEU A 83 0.12 12.95 4.20
C LEU A 83 1.15 11.90 3.76
N GLY A 84 1.37 10.88 4.60
CA GLY A 84 2.16 9.71 4.22
C GLY A 84 1.51 8.90 3.10
N VAL A 85 2.31 8.37 2.17
CA VAL A 85 1.79 7.56 1.06
C VAL A 85 2.40 6.17 1.07
N THR A 86 1.53 5.16 1.14
CA THR A 86 1.90 3.76 0.99
C THR A 86 1.51 3.26 -0.41
N PHE A 87 2.44 2.65 -1.13
CA PHE A 87 2.12 1.95 -2.38
C PHE A 87 1.73 0.51 -2.06
N HIS A 88 0.51 0.13 -2.45
CA HIS A 88 -0.05 -1.17 -2.10
C HIS A 88 0.43 -2.31 -2.99
N ARG A 89 -0.19 -3.49 -2.87
CA ARG A 89 0.16 -4.73 -3.58
C ARG A 89 0.00 -4.69 -5.12
N ALA A 90 -0.28 -3.55 -5.74
CA ALA A 90 0.00 -3.35 -7.16
C ALA A 90 1.48 -3.58 -7.45
N PHE A 91 2.36 -3.31 -6.48
CA PHE A 91 3.78 -3.63 -6.53
C PHE A 91 4.05 -5.12 -6.82
N ASP A 92 3.24 -6.01 -6.27
CA ASP A 92 3.39 -7.46 -6.51
C ASP A 92 3.03 -7.89 -7.94
N ARG A 93 2.47 -6.98 -8.75
CA ARG A 93 2.12 -7.19 -10.17
C ARG A 93 3.02 -6.42 -11.11
N CYS A 94 3.96 -5.62 -10.59
CA CYS A 94 4.87 -4.89 -11.45
C CYS A 94 5.89 -5.83 -12.11
N ARG A 95 6.29 -5.44 -13.33
CA ARG A 95 7.20 -6.24 -14.16
C ARG A 95 8.62 -6.29 -13.58
N ASN A 96 9.09 -5.18 -13.01
CA ASN A 96 10.43 -5.05 -12.44
C ASN A 96 10.33 -4.40 -11.05
N PRO A 97 10.48 -5.18 -9.96
CA PRO A 97 10.35 -4.65 -8.62
C PRO A 97 11.48 -3.69 -8.21
N TYR A 98 12.65 -3.81 -8.82
CA TYR A 98 13.78 -2.91 -8.51
C TYR A 98 13.62 -1.54 -9.15
N GLU A 99 13.18 -1.49 -10.41
CA GLU A 99 12.82 -0.25 -11.08
C GLU A 99 11.66 0.45 -10.34
N ALA A 100 10.65 -0.34 -9.94
CA ALA A 100 9.52 0.15 -9.18
C ALA A 100 9.92 0.72 -7.81
N LEU A 101 10.86 0.07 -7.10
CA LEU A 101 11.41 0.57 -5.84
C LEU A 101 11.99 1.97 -6.02
N GLU A 102 12.90 2.16 -6.99
CA GLU A 102 13.54 3.47 -7.21
C GLU A 102 12.53 4.55 -7.61
N GLN A 103 11.55 4.23 -8.47
CA GLN A 103 10.51 5.16 -8.85
C GLN A 103 9.64 5.59 -7.65
N LEU A 104 9.33 4.68 -6.73
CA LEU A 104 8.53 4.99 -5.54
C LEU A 104 9.32 5.82 -4.52
N VAL A 105 10.63 5.59 -4.38
CA VAL A 105 11.53 6.44 -3.61
C VAL A 105 11.57 7.86 -4.19
N GLU A 106 11.77 7.98 -5.50
CA GLU A 106 11.84 9.28 -6.19
C GLU A 106 10.53 10.07 -6.07
N MET A 107 9.37 9.39 -6.13
CA MET A 107 8.06 10.01 -5.94
C MET A 107 7.81 10.48 -4.50
N GLY A 108 8.59 10.02 -3.53
CA GLY A 108 8.38 10.32 -2.11
C GLY A 108 7.32 9.46 -1.43
N CYS A 109 7.11 8.23 -1.90
CA CYS A 109 6.33 7.26 -1.15
C CYS A 109 7.04 6.88 0.15
N GLU A 110 6.27 6.72 1.22
CA GLU A 110 6.80 6.38 2.54
C GLU A 110 6.99 4.87 2.71
N ARG A 111 6.08 4.08 2.11
CA ARG A 111 6.04 2.61 2.27
C ARG A 111 5.69 1.89 0.98
N ILE A 112 6.16 0.65 0.88
CA ILE A 112 5.73 -0.34 -0.11
C ILE A 112 5.16 -1.55 0.61
N LEU A 113 3.88 -1.84 0.41
CA LEU A 113 3.24 -3.07 0.88
C LEU A 113 3.42 -4.16 -0.18
N THR A 114 4.11 -5.23 0.17
CA THR A 114 4.42 -6.32 -0.77
C THR A 114 4.37 -7.70 -0.11
N SER A 115 4.12 -8.72 -0.89
CA SER A 115 4.34 -10.13 -0.53
C SER A 115 5.53 -10.75 -1.27
N GLY A 116 6.40 -9.89 -1.86
CA GLY A 116 7.55 -10.36 -2.64
C GLY A 116 7.14 -10.92 -3.99
N GLN A 117 6.11 -10.36 -4.63
CA GLN A 117 5.54 -10.79 -5.91
C GLN A 117 4.98 -12.22 -5.92
N LEU A 118 4.83 -12.83 -4.76
CA LEU A 118 4.25 -14.18 -4.60
C LEU A 118 2.90 -14.11 -3.87
N PRO A 119 2.09 -15.18 -3.90
CA PRO A 119 0.76 -15.18 -3.30
C PRO A 119 0.76 -14.83 -1.82
N ILE A 120 1.72 -15.35 -1.07
CA ILE A 120 1.86 -15.14 0.38
C ILE A 120 3.29 -14.71 0.74
N VAL A 121 3.39 -13.91 1.79
CA VAL A 121 4.64 -13.28 2.25
C VAL A 121 5.75 -14.27 2.59
N SER A 122 5.40 -15.47 3.10
CA SER A 122 6.38 -16.50 3.44
C SER A 122 7.08 -17.12 2.23
N GLU A 123 6.47 -17.06 1.05
CA GLU A 123 7.06 -17.52 -0.21
C GLU A 123 7.97 -16.44 -0.82
N GLY A 124 7.63 -15.14 -0.61
CA GLY A 124 8.34 -14.00 -1.19
C GLY A 124 9.48 -13.43 -0.35
N VAL A 125 9.91 -14.14 0.69
CA VAL A 125 10.90 -13.67 1.68
C VAL A 125 12.22 -13.20 1.06
N GLU A 126 12.73 -13.94 0.07
CA GLU A 126 14.00 -13.63 -0.57
C GLU A 126 13.96 -12.25 -1.28
N LEU A 127 12.92 -12.01 -2.07
CA LEU A 127 12.74 -10.72 -2.75
C LEU A 127 12.50 -9.59 -1.74
N ILE A 128 11.70 -9.83 -0.70
CA ILE A 128 11.43 -8.83 0.34
C ILE A 128 12.73 -8.44 1.06
N ALA A 129 13.56 -9.40 1.44
CA ALA A 129 14.84 -9.15 2.07
C ALA A 129 15.80 -8.34 1.17
N ASP A 130 15.83 -8.67 -0.13
CA ASP A 130 16.65 -7.95 -1.10
C ASP A 130 16.14 -6.52 -1.32
N LEU A 131 14.83 -6.33 -1.45
CA LEU A 131 14.22 -5.00 -1.57
C LEU A 131 14.48 -4.16 -0.31
N ASN A 132 14.37 -4.73 0.89
CA ASN A 132 14.63 -4.02 2.14
C ASN A 132 16.09 -3.56 2.23
N ARG A 133 17.03 -4.42 1.83
CA ARG A 133 18.45 -4.06 1.77
C ARG A 133 18.71 -2.94 0.76
N LYS A 134 18.09 -2.99 -0.43
CA LYS A 134 18.25 -1.97 -1.48
C LYS A 134 17.52 -0.67 -1.18
N ALA A 135 16.51 -0.71 -0.34
CA ALA A 135 15.79 0.48 0.10
C ALA A 135 16.68 1.44 0.90
N GLU A 136 17.69 0.93 1.64
CA GLU A 136 18.67 1.74 2.40
C GLU A 136 17.98 2.82 3.26
N ASP A 137 16.89 2.44 3.94
CA ASP A 137 16.06 3.33 4.76
C ASP A 137 15.42 4.52 4.02
N ARG A 138 15.51 4.58 2.68
CA ARG A 138 14.86 5.62 1.85
C ARG A 138 13.34 5.43 1.75
N ILE A 139 12.88 4.19 1.92
CA ILE A 139 11.46 3.80 1.89
C ILE A 139 11.28 2.54 2.73
N ILE A 140 10.15 2.43 3.42
CA ILE A 140 9.85 1.28 4.27
C ILE A 140 9.29 0.14 3.43
N ILE A 141 9.91 -1.03 3.49
CA ILE A 141 9.34 -2.25 2.93
C ILE A 141 8.47 -2.91 3.99
N MET A 142 7.17 -3.01 3.74
CA MET A 142 6.17 -3.54 4.66
C MET A 142 5.62 -4.87 4.15
N PRO A 143 6.09 -6.02 4.67
CA PRO A 143 5.59 -7.33 4.28
C PRO A 143 4.11 -7.51 4.64
N GLY A 144 3.33 -8.10 3.72
CA GLY A 144 1.92 -8.40 3.93
C GLY A 144 1.41 -9.54 3.08
N SER A 145 0.18 -9.98 3.33
CA SER A 145 -0.46 -11.17 2.77
C SER A 145 0.00 -12.49 3.44
N GLY A 146 -0.87 -13.05 4.25
CA GLY A 146 -0.59 -14.30 4.97
C GLY A 146 0.30 -14.12 6.20
N LEU A 147 0.47 -12.88 6.67
CA LEU A 147 1.11 -12.60 7.95
C LEU A 147 0.25 -13.08 9.11
N ARG A 148 0.86 -13.79 10.07
CA ARG A 148 0.21 -14.37 11.25
C ARG A 148 1.13 -14.27 12.46
N LYS A 149 0.57 -14.54 13.65
CA LYS A 149 1.33 -14.53 14.91
C LYS A 149 2.47 -15.57 14.94
N ASP A 150 2.29 -16.70 14.25
CA ASP A 150 3.25 -17.81 14.22
C ASP A 150 4.40 -17.59 13.22
N ASN A 151 4.26 -16.70 12.25
CA ASN A 151 5.30 -16.47 11.24
C ASN A 151 5.96 -15.08 11.31
N ILE A 152 5.41 -14.11 12.03
CA ILE A 152 5.91 -12.73 12.05
C ILE A 152 7.35 -12.63 12.56
N LYS A 153 7.69 -13.37 13.61
CA LYS A 153 9.05 -13.35 14.18
C LYS A 153 10.08 -13.84 13.17
N TRP A 154 9.79 -14.99 12.56
CA TRP A 154 10.63 -15.58 11.52
C TRP A 154 10.77 -14.63 10.31
N LEU A 155 9.67 -14.00 9.86
CA LEU A 155 9.69 -13.03 8.78
C LEU A 155 10.56 -11.81 9.11
N ALA A 156 10.45 -11.26 10.32
CA ALA A 156 11.26 -10.13 10.77
C ALA A 156 12.76 -10.48 10.78
N GLU A 157 13.11 -11.67 11.28
CA GLU A 157 14.49 -12.16 11.29
C GLU A 157 15.06 -12.34 9.87
N LYS A 158 14.25 -12.84 8.93
CA LYS A 158 14.68 -13.10 7.55
C LYS A 158 14.74 -11.86 6.68
N THR A 159 13.74 -10.98 6.79
CA THR A 159 13.60 -9.82 5.90
C THR A 159 14.27 -8.56 6.46
N ARG A 160 14.52 -8.52 7.78
CA ARG A 160 14.97 -7.32 8.50
C ARG A 160 13.99 -6.13 8.40
N CYS A 161 12.75 -6.38 7.99
CA CYS A 161 11.71 -5.36 8.00
C CYS A 161 11.22 -5.08 9.42
N HIS A 162 10.75 -3.84 9.66
CA HIS A 162 10.30 -3.38 10.97
C HIS A 162 8.80 -3.12 11.03
N GLU A 163 8.15 -2.88 9.89
CA GLU A 163 6.71 -2.71 9.77
C GLU A 163 6.08 -3.88 9.01
N PHE A 164 4.89 -4.30 9.45
CA PHE A 164 4.21 -5.48 8.92
C PHE A 164 2.71 -5.22 8.78
N HIS A 165 2.10 -5.73 7.69
CA HIS A 165 0.67 -5.61 7.45
C HIS A 165 -0.04 -6.95 7.65
N SER A 166 -1.09 -6.95 8.50
CA SER A 166 -1.98 -8.09 8.69
C SER A 166 -3.44 -7.64 8.69
N SER A 167 -4.31 -8.45 8.09
CA SER A 167 -5.76 -8.20 8.13
C SER A 167 -6.40 -8.50 9.50
N LEU A 168 -5.67 -9.17 10.41
CA LEU A 168 -6.12 -9.62 11.74
C LEU A 168 -7.50 -10.31 11.73
N ARG A 169 -7.88 -10.93 10.60
CA ARG A 169 -9.16 -11.64 10.49
C ARG A 169 -9.18 -12.82 11.45
N GLY A 170 -10.03 -12.74 12.47
CA GLY A 170 -10.40 -13.88 13.30
C GLY A 170 -11.45 -14.76 12.59
N LYS A 171 -11.59 -16.02 13.02
CA LYS A 171 -12.78 -16.79 12.68
C LYS A 171 -13.96 -16.14 13.40
N THR A 172 -14.83 -15.44 12.69
CA THR A 172 -16.16 -15.12 13.20
C THR A 172 -16.95 -16.41 13.22
N ASN A 173 -17.28 -16.91 14.40
CA ASN A 173 -18.35 -17.90 14.52
C ASN A 173 -19.63 -17.15 14.13
N SER A 174 -20.05 -17.30 12.87
CA SER A 174 -21.41 -16.93 12.46
C SER A 174 -22.36 -17.86 13.22
N GLN A 175 -23.10 -17.29 14.16
CA GLN A 175 -24.31 -17.91 14.70
C GLN A 175 -25.42 -17.86 13.65
#